data_d6815cc05dd70f926cf5f14abfddcab5
#
_entry.id   d6815cc05dd70f926cf5f14abfddcab5
#
_cell.length_a   1.000
_cell.length_b   1.000
_cell.length_c   1.000
_cell.angle_alpha   90.00
_cell.angle_beta   90.00
_cell.angle_gamma   90.00
#
_symmetry.space_group_name_H-M   'P 1'
#
loop_
_entity.id
_entity.type
_entity.pdbx_description
1 polymer ?
#
loop_
_entity_poly.entity_id
_entity_poly.type
_entity_poly.pdbx_seq_one_letter_code
_entity_poly.pdbx_strand_id
1 'polypeptide(L)'
;YEYCTHPDTGCSHTNYYTGISSVKALDPHTVKIEFNVAKPFPYSAFVGYNTPIIQKAQFDGCQGAKAQECTKQNFYPIGTGPFKVVDFKPNDVIVFEANPNYRDPNKPAFSKMVFKGGGDATSAARAVLETGEMDYAWNLQVEPEILTKMEQAGKGTVVSAFGTAVERLMVNFSNPDSALGEDRSEYMGGNNTRNAHPFLSDYN
;
A
#
# COMPACT_ATOMS: atom_id res chain seq x y z
N TYR A 1 -14.85 0.14 -6.92
CA TYR A 1 -15.67 -0.89 -6.26
C TYR A 1 -15.68 -2.17 -7.09
N GLU A 2 -16.33 -2.19 -8.26
CA GLU A 2 -16.46 -3.38 -9.14
C GLU A 2 -15.14 -4.12 -9.36
N TYR A 3 -14.06 -3.40 -9.63
CA TYR A 3 -12.73 -3.96 -9.82
C TYR A 3 -12.23 -4.73 -8.59
N CYS A 4 -12.30 -4.12 -7.41
CA CYS A 4 -11.72 -4.68 -6.19
C CYS A 4 -12.61 -5.74 -5.51
N THR A 5 -13.92 -5.72 -5.76
CA THR A 5 -14.87 -6.70 -5.19
C THR A 5 -15.11 -7.92 -6.09
N HIS A 6 -14.55 -7.92 -7.30
CA HIS A 6 -14.62 -9.10 -8.17
C HIS A 6 -13.78 -10.25 -7.56
N PRO A 7 -14.32 -11.45 -7.38
CA PRO A 7 -13.65 -12.52 -6.65
C PRO A 7 -12.30 -12.92 -7.24
N ASP A 8 -12.17 -12.91 -8.57
CA ASP A 8 -10.97 -13.36 -9.27
C ASP A 8 -9.92 -12.24 -9.48
N THR A 9 -10.18 -11.01 -9.05
CA THR A 9 -9.21 -9.91 -9.20
C THR A 9 -8.05 -10.02 -8.22
N GLY A 10 -8.26 -10.63 -7.04
CA GLY A 10 -7.23 -10.76 -6.02
C GLY A 10 -6.85 -9.43 -5.37
N CYS A 11 -7.80 -8.51 -5.24
CA CYS A 11 -7.55 -7.20 -4.61
C CYS A 11 -7.27 -7.34 -3.12
N SER A 12 -6.09 -6.90 -2.67
CA SER A 12 -5.67 -6.97 -1.27
C SER A 12 -6.48 -6.08 -0.32
N HIS A 13 -7.25 -5.13 -0.85
CA HIS A 13 -8.02 -4.14 -0.09
C HIS A 13 -9.53 -4.39 -0.13
N THR A 14 -9.98 -5.60 -0.45
CA THR A 14 -11.41 -5.99 -0.51
C THR A 14 -12.14 -5.73 0.80
N ASN A 15 -11.46 -5.87 1.94
CA ASN A 15 -12.02 -5.63 3.27
C ASN A 15 -12.56 -4.20 3.47
N TYR A 16 -12.01 -3.20 2.78
CA TYR A 16 -12.51 -1.82 2.86
C TYR A 16 -13.93 -1.67 2.30
N TYR A 17 -14.34 -2.56 1.40
CA TYR A 17 -15.67 -2.54 0.77
C TYR A 17 -16.69 -3.42 1.50
N THR A 18 -16.31 -4.03 2.62
CA THR A 18 -17.20 -4.88 3.42
C THR A 18 -18.43 -4.10 3.88
N GLY A 19 -19.62 -4.66 3.64
CA GLY A 19 -20.90 -4.07 4.00
C GLY A 19 -21.45 -3.07 2.97
N ILE A 20 -20.77 -2.84 1.85
CA ILE A 20 -21.32 -2.10 0.71
C ILE A 20 -22.11 -3.07 -0.16
N SER A 21 -23.38 -2.78 -0.39
CA SER A 21 -24.27 -3.59 -1.23
C SER A 21 -24.27 -3.14 -2.69
N SER A 22 -24.12 -1.84 -2.94
CA SER A 22 -24.04 -1.34 -4.30
C SER A 22 -23.31 0.00 -4.41
N VAL A 23 -22.68 0.23 -5.56
CA VAL A 23 -22.12 1.53 -5.97
C VAL A 23 -22.60 1.81 -7.37
N LYS A 24 -23.36 2.90 -7.57
CA LYS A 24 -23.99 3.25 -8.84
C LYS A 24 -23.79 4.72 -9.19
N ALA A 25 -23.38 5.01 -10.41
CA ALA A 25 -23.46 6.35 -10.95
C ALA A 25 -24.93 6.67 -11.29
N LEU A 26 -25.48 7.73 -10.72
CA LEU A 26 -26.83 8.21 -11.02
C LEU A 26 -26.83 9.18 -12.20
N ASP A 27 -25.77 9.97 -12.31
CA ASP A 27 -25.51 10.93 -13.38
C ASP A 27 -23.98 11.14 -13.50
N PRO A 28 -23.46 11.99 -14.41
CA PRO A 28 -22.03 12.23 -14.60
C PRO A 28 -21.28 12.71 -13.35
N HIS A 29 -21.98 13.24 -12.35
CA HIS A 29 -21.36 13.87 -11.17
C HIS A 29 -21.84 13.28 -9.84
N THR A 30 -22.79 12.32 -9.86
CA THR A 30 -23.40 11.77 -8.65
C THR A 30 -23.21 10.26 -8.56
N VAL A 31 -22.60 9.79 -7.47
CA VAL A 31 -22.46 8.37 -7.15
C VAL A 31 -23.28 8.06 -5.91
N LYS A 32 -24.14 7.04 -6.01
CA LYS A 32 -24.90 6.48 -4.88
C LYS A 32 -24.18 5.23 -4.37
N ILE A 33 -23.93 5.21 -3.06
CA ILE A 33 -23.35 4.08 -2.36
C ILE A 33 -24.37 3.59 -1.33
N GLU A 34 -24.70 2.30 -1.39
CA GLU A 34 -25.65 1.67 -0.49
C GLU A 34 -24.94 0.67 0.42
N PHE A 35 -25.27 0.68 1.69
CA PHE A 35 -24.74 -0.24 2.69
C PHE A 35 -25.83 -1.22 3.14
N ASN A 36 -25.42 -2.45 3.47
CA ASN A 36 -26.33 -3.49 3.99
C ASN A 36 -26.92 -3.11 5.35
N VAL A 37 -26.16 -2.35 6.15
CA VAL A 37 -26.55 -1.85 7.46
C VAL A 37 -26.07 -0.42 7.64
N ALA A 38 -26.70 0.33 8.53
CA ALA A 38 -26.22 1.67 8.87
C ALA A 38 -24.78 1.65 9.35
N LYS A 39 -23.94 2.48 8.75
CA LYS A 39 -22.51 2.55 9.04
C LYS A 39 -22.16 3.94 9.57
N PRO A 40 -21.76 4.09 10.86
CA PRO A 40 -21.47 5.40 11.45
C PRO A 40 -20.32 6.13 10.77
N PHE A 41 -19.35 5.38 10.20
CA PHE A 41 -18.20 5.92 9.47
C PHE A 41 -18.12 5.26 8.08
N PRO A 42 -18.80 5.81 7.06
CA PRO A 42 -18.91 5.17 5.75
C PRO A 42 -17.75 5.48 4.79
N TYR A 43 -16.75 6.25 5.21
CA TYR A 43 -15.76 6.85 4.30
C TYR A 43 -14.55 5.97 3.97
N SER A 44 -14.27 4.93 4.75
CA SER A 44 -13.03 4.14 4.69
C SER A 44 -12.71 3.58 3.30
N ALA A 45 -13.74 3.24 2.51
CA ALA A 45 -13.58 2.70 1.16
C ALA A 45 -13.26 3.75 0.08
N PHE A 46 -13.32 5.05 0.40
CA PHE A 46 -13.23 6.14 -0.59
C PHE A 46 -12.31 7.28 -0.16
N VAL A 47 -11.66 7.12 0.99
CA VAL A 47 -10.75 8.12 1.56
C VAL A 47 -9.44 7.44 1.92
N GLY A 48 -8.36 7.96 1.41
CA GLY A 48 -7.02 7.43 1.68
C GLY A 48 -6.38 6.73 0.49
N TYR A 49 -5.13 6.34 0.67
CA TYR A 49 -4.28 5.82 -0.40
C TYR A 49 -4.53 4.33 -0.73
N ASN A 50 -5.20 3.59 0.16
CA ASN A 50 -5.40 2.14 -0.02
C ASN A 50 -6.46 1.80 -1.08
N THR A 51 -7.38 2.72 -1.34
CA THR A 51 -8.52 2.49 -2.24
C THR A 51 -8.67 3.65 -3.23
N PRO A 52 -7.67 3.88 -4.10
CA PRO A 52 -7.72 4.96 -5.08
C PRO A 52 -8.86 4.74 -6.07
N ILE A 53 -9.45 5.85 -6.52
CA ILE A 53 -10.44 5.82 -7.59
C ILE A 53 -9.69 5.72 -8.92
N ILE A 54 -9.87 4.61 -9.62
CA ILE A 54 -9.23 4.33 -10.92
C ILE A 54 -10.11 4.75 -12.08
N GLN A 55 -9.51 5.12 -13.20
CA GLN A 55 -10.24 5.46 -14.43
C GLN A 55 -10.80 4.21 -15.09
N LYS A 56 -12.14 4.10 -15.16
CA LYS A 56 -12.83 2.92 -15.71
C LYS A 56 -12.34 2.57 -17.12
N ALA A 57 -12.24 3.55 -18.01
CA ALA A 57 -11.83 3.33 -19.41
C ALA A 57 -10.41 2.76 -19.54
N GLN A 58 -9.49 3.12 -18.65
CA GLN A 58 -8.13 2.59 -18.65
C GLN A 58 -8.09 1.13 -18.19
N PHE A 59 -8.94 0.78 -17.22
CA PHE A 59 -9.01 -0.56 -16.62
C PHE A 59 -10.13 -1.43 -17.21
N ASP A 60 -10.74 -0.98 -18.31
CA ASP A 60 -11.71 -1.79 -19.05
C ASP A 60 -11.02 -3.05 -19.59
N GLY A 61 -11.60 -4.19 -19.29
CA GLY A 61 -10.97 -5.50 -19.57
C GLY A 61 -9.90 -5.97 -18.59
N CYS A 62 -9.57 -5.20 -17.54
CA CYS A 62 -8.62 -5.58 -16.47
C CYS A 62 -9.30 -6.20 -15.24
N GLN A 63 -10.54 -6.63 -15.32
CA GLN A 63 -11.27 -7.20 -14.20
C GLN A 63 -11.09 -8.73 -14.09
N GLY A 64 -11.27 -9.26 -12.88
CA GLY A 64 -11.15 -10.68 -12.61
C GLY A 64 -9.73 -11.20 -12.85
N ALA A 65 -9.60 -12.39 -13.38
CA ALA A 65 -8.31 -13.04 -13.65
C ALA A 65 -7.39 -12.20 -14.57
N LYS A 66 -7.94 -11.35 -15.43
CA LYS A 66 -7.18 -10.46 -16.30
C LYS A 66 -6.49 -9.30 -15.58
N ALA A 67 -6.86 -9.02 -14.35
CA ALA A 67 -6.26 -7.92 -13.58
C ALA A 67 -4.74 -8.06 -13.43
N GLN A 68 -4.23 -9.28 -13.34
CA GLN A 68 -2.80 -9.57 -13.21
C GLN A 68 -2.01 -9.28 -14.50
N GLU A 69 -2.65 -9.30 -15.65
CA GLU A 69 -2.03 -9.03 -16.95
C GLU A 69 -1.92 -7.52 -17.25
N CYS A 70 -2.66 -6.70 -16.52
CA CYS A 70 -2.75 -5.26 -16.73
C CYS A 70 -1.58 -4.47 -16.09
N THR A 71 -0.37 -4.96 -16.24
CA THR A 71 0.85 -4.35 -15.66
C THR A 71 1.04 -2.91 -16.12
N LYS A 72 0.79 -2.62 -17.41
CA LYS A 72 0.93 -1.27 -17.95
C LYS A 72 -0.03 -0.27 -17.28
N GLN A 73 -1.29 -0.65 -17.08
CA GLN A 73 -2.28 0.21 -16.44
C GLN A 73 -1.93 0.45 -14.96
N ASN A 74 -1.41 -0.57 -14.28
CA ASN A 74 -0.98 -0.47 -12.90
C ASN A 74 0.27 0.41 -12.72
N PHE A 75 1.21 0.38 -13.66
CA PHE A 75 2.45 1.15 -13.59
C PHE A 75 2.28 2.60 -14.07
N TYR A 76 1.36 2.83 -15.00
CA TYR A 76 1.09 4.16 -15.57
C TYR A 76 -0.39 4.54 -15.42
N PRO A 77 -0.90 4.62 -14.17
CA PRO A 77 -2.31 4.94 -13.94
C PRO A 77 -2.62 6.38 -14.37
N ILE A 78 -3.78 6.55 -14.98
CA ILE A 78 -4.34 7.88 -15.28
C ILE A 78 -5.16 8.32 -14.07
N GLY A 79 -4.74 9.39 -13.41
CA GLY A 79 -5.37 9.91 -12.22
C GLY A 79 -5.57 11.42 -12.25
N THR A 80 -6.31 11.90 -11.27
CA THR A 80 -6.60 13.34 -11.08
C THR A 80 -5.69 13.98 -10.02
N GLY A 81 -4.66 13.28 -9.58
CA GLY A 81 -3.71 13.74 -8.57
C GLY A 81 -2.75 14.83 -9.07
N PRO A 82 -1.97 15.42 -8.16
CA PRO A 82 -1.03 16.50 -8.50
C PRO A 82 0.14 16.06 -9.37
N PHE A 83 0.41 14.75 -9.42
CA PHE A 83 1.49 14.18 -10.22
C PHE A 83 0.99 13.06 -11.12
N LYS A 84 1.68 12.85 -12.22
CA LYS A 84 1.51 11.71 -13.14
C LYS A 84 2.81 10.92 -13.24
N VAL A 85 2.72 9.61 -13.36
CA VAL A 85 3.87 8.73 -13.63
C VAL A 85 4.32 8.93 -15.07
N VAL A 86 5.62 9.12 -15.29
CA VAL A 86 6.22 9.24 -16.63
C VAL A 86 7.23 8.13 -16.91
N ASP A 87 7.85 7.57 -15.87
CA ASP A 87 8.69 6.38 -16.00
C ASP A 87 8.52 5.49 -14.76
N PHE A 88 8.40 4.19 -14.97
CA PHE A 88 8.28 3.21 -13.91
C PHE A 88 9.14 1.98 -14.23
N LYS A 89 10.22 1.83 -13.49
CA LYS A 89 11.09 0.66 -13.55
C LYS A 89 11.03 -0.08 -12.22
N PRO A 90 10.43 -1.27 -12.17
CA PRO A 90 10.33 -2.05 -10.94
C PRO A 90 11.69 -2.25 -10.28
N ASN A 91 11.73 -2.08 -8.95
CA ASN A 91 12.93 -2.20 -8.12
C ASN A 91 14.09 -1.23 -8.45
N ASP A 92 13.85 -0.22 -9.27
CA ASP A 92 14.88 0.77 -9.63
C ASP A 92 14.34 2.20 -9.39
N VAL A 93 13.52 2.72 -10.30
CA VAL A 93 13.13 4.13 -10.25
C VAL A 93 11.69 4.33 -10.70
N ILE A 94 11.01 5.26 -10.03
CA ILE A 94 9.73 5.81 -10.48
C ILE A 94 9.90 7.32 -10.64
N VAL A 95 9.56 7.82 -11.81
CA VAL A 95 9.62 9.25 -12.12
C VAL A 95 8.21 9.80 -12.27
N PHE A 96 7.94 10.85 -11.52
CA PHE A 96 6.71 11.61 -11.60
C PHE A 96 6.98 13.03 -12.10
N GLU A 97 6.04 13.55 -12.87
CA GLU A 97 5.98 14.97 -13.25
C GLU A 97 4.69 15.61 -12.76
N ALA A 98 4.72 16.92 -12.55
CA ALA A 98 3.52 17.67 -12.20
C ALA A 98 2.42 17.45 -13.24
N ASN A 99 1.20 17.22 -12.76
CA ASN A 99 0.04 17.07 -13.62
C ASN A 99 -0.52 18.44 -13.98
N PRO A 100 -0.44 18.86 -15.26
CA PRO A 100 -0.92 20.20 -15.68
C PRO A 100 -2.45 20.35 -15.55
N ASN A 101 -3.16 19.23 -15.44
CA ASN A 101 -4.61 19.21 -15.27
C ASN A 101 -5.05 19.05 -13.81
N TYR A 102 -4.12 19.21 -12.86
CA TYR A 102 -4.49 19.16 -11.46
C TYR A 102 -5.42 20.31 -11.08
N ARG A 103 -6.41 20.02 -10.24
CA ARG A 103 -7.50 20.96 -9.88
C ARG A 103 -7.04 22.25 -9.17
N ASP A 104 -5.88 22.21 -8.49
CA ASP A 104 -5.30 23.36 -7.81
C ASP A 104 -4.16 23.92 -8.66
N PRO A 105 -4.30 25.12 -9.26
CA PRO A 105 -3.27 25.70 -10.13
C PRO A 105 -2.00 26.10 -9.38
N ASN A 106 -2.04 26.22 -8.05
CA ASN A 106 -0.88 26.55 -7.21
C ASN A 106 -0.13 25.32 -6.71
N LYS A 107 -0.53 24.13 -7.15
CA LYS A 107 0.03 22.85 -6.74
C LYS A 107 0.32 21.95 -7.96
N PRO A 108 1.27 21.05 -7.86
CA PRO A 108 2.21 20.85 -6.76
C PRO A 108 3.33 21.88 -6.76
N ALA A 109 4.07 21.99 -5.64
CA ALA A 109 5.22 22.90 -5.52
C ALA A 109 6.44 22.42 -6.32
N PHE A 110 6.55 21.11 -6.54
CA PHE A 110 7.63 20.50 -7.31
C PHE A 110 7.15 20.17 -8.73
N SER A 111 8.02 20.37 -9.71
CA SER A 111 7.73 20.00 -11.10
C SER A 111 7.96 18.50 -11.38
N LYS A 112 8.84 17.88 -10.59
CA LYS A 112 9.27 16.49 -10.76
C LYS A 112 9.57 15.86 -9.41
N MET A 113 9.27 14.59 -9.27
CA MET A 113 9.71 13.74 -8.17
C MET A 113 10.33 12.45 -8.72
N VAL A 114 11.40 12.00 -8.08
CA VAL A 114 12.08 10.75 -8.42
C VAL A 114 12.11 9.88 -7.16
N PHE A 115 11.45 8.74 -7.21
CA PHE A 115 11.55 7.72 -6.17
C PHE A 115 12.56 6.68 -6.62
N LYS A 116 13.62 6.52 -5.86
CA LYS A 116 14.63 5.50 -6.11
C LYS A 116 14.41 4.34 -5.15
N GLY A 117 14.35 3.13 -5.69
CA GLY A 117 14.19 1.89 -4.95
C GLY A 117 15.39 0.97 -5.13
N GLY A 118 15.30 -0.26 -4.60
CA GLY A 118 16.28 -1.31 -4.83
C GLY A 118 17.54 -1.26 -3.95
N GLY A 119 17.68 -0.29 -3.05
CA GLY A 119 18.78 -0.20 -2.09
C GLY A 119 18.40 -0.72 -0.70
N ASP A 120 19.35 -0.70 0.22
CA ASP A 120 19.13 -0.93 1.65
C ASP A 120 18.93 0.41 2.40
N ALA A 121 18.46 0.33 3.66
CA ALA A 121 18.20 1.48 4.49
C ALA A 121 19.44 2.34 4.76
N THR A 122 20.61 1.72 4.92
CA THR A 122 21.88 2.41 5.17
C THR A 122 22.32 3.20 3.95
N SER A 123 22.20 2.63 2.74
CA SER A 123 22.48 3.33 1.49
C SER A 123 21.54 4.50 1.25
N ALA A 124 20.25 4.33 1.56
CA ALA A 124 19.27 5.42 1.47
C ALA A 124 19.58 6.56 2.46
N ALA A 125 19.95 6.23 3.71
CA ALA A 125 20.39 7.22 4.68
C ALA A 125 21.63 7.98 4.21
N ARG A 126 22.61 7.29 3.66
CA ARG A 126 23.84 7.89 3.12
C ARG A 126 23.55 8.87 1.98
N ALA A 127 22.66 8.51 1.08
CA ALA A 127 22.29 9.35 -0.06
C ALA A 127 21.70 10.72 0.36
N VAL A 128 21.05 10.78 1.52
CA VAL A 128 20.53 12.04 2.07
C VAL A 128 21.53 12.71 2.99
N LEU A 129 22.10 11.98 3.96
CA LEU A 129 22.85 12.57 5.07
C LEU A 129 24.32 12.86 4.74
N GLU A 130 24.96 12.02 3.90
CA GLU A 130 26.39 12.16 3.57
C GLU A 130 26.62 12.76 2.19
N THR A 131 25.96 12.23 1.14
CA THR A 131 26.25 12.67 -0.24
C THR A 131 25.34 13.80 -0.71
N GLY A 132 24.12 13.89 -0.21
CA GLY A 132 23.12 14.88 -0.65
C GLY A 132 22.59 14.60 -2.06
N GLU A 133 22.69 13.35 -2.54
CA GLU A 133 22.12 12.93 -3.85
C GLU A 133 20.62 12.86 -3.83
N MET A 134 20.02 12.66 -2.64
CA MET A 134 18.60 12.55 -2.41
C MET A 134 18.16 13.56 -1.36
N ASP A 135 16.93 14.08 -1.52
CA ASP A 135 16.36 15.09 -0.63
C ASP A 135 15.65 14.48 0.57
N TYR A 136 15.21 13.21 0.47
CA TYR A 136 14.39 12.56 1.49
C TYR A 136 14.55 11.05 1.48
N ALA A 137 14.64 10.45 2.66
CA ALA A 137 14.56 9.02 2.88
C ALA A 137 13.54 8.74 3.99
N TRP A 138 12.61 7.81 3.75
CA TRP A 138 11.52 7.52 4.65
C TRP A 138 11.69 6.18 5.32
N ASN A 139 11.33 6.12 6.63
CA ASN A 139 11.27 4.90 7.42
C ASN A 139 12.60 4.11 7.42
N LEU A 140 13.66 4.79 7.81
CA LEU A 140 14.99 4.21 7.89
C LEU A 140 15.14 3.32 9.13
N GLN A 141 15.27 2.02 8.94
CA GLN A 141 15.66 1.07 9.97
C GLN A 141 17.17 0.91 9.99
N VAL A 142 17.85 1.89 10.55
CA VAL A 142 19.32 1.97 10.69
C VAL A 142 19.65 2.27 12.13
N GLU A 143 20.73 1.67 12.65
CA GLU A 143 21.18 1.90 14.01
C GLU A 143 21.39 3.40 14.31
N PRO A 144 20.91 3.92 15.45
CA PRO A 144 20.96 5.34 15.77
C PRO A 144 22.36 5.94 15.73
N GLU A 145 23.37 5.20 16.17
CA GLU A 145 24.78 5.63 16.15
C GLU A 145 25.30 5.83 14.73
N ILE A 146 24.85 4.99 13.78
CA ILE A 146 25.21 5.12 12.37
C ILE A 146 24.55 6.38 11.78
N LEU A 147 23.27 6.59 12.05
CA LEU A 147 22.55 7.78 11.59
C LEU A 147 23.17 9.06 12.15
N THR A 148 23.49 9.09 13.44
CA THR A 148 24.15 10.22 14.11
C THR A 148 25.50 10.55 13.46
N LYS A 149 26.28 9.52 13.13
CA LYS A 149 27.56 9.70 12.45
C LYS A 149 27.40 10.27 11.02
N MET A 150 26.42 9.75 10.27
CA MET A 150 26.15 10.24 8.90
C MET A 150 25.66 11.70 8.93
N GLU A 151 24.85 12.09 9.91
CA GLU A 151 24.32 13.44 10.07
C GLU A 151 25.45 14.48 10.29
N GLN A 152 26.59 14.07 10.84
CA GLN A 152 27.76 14.95 11.03
C GLN A 152 28.32 15.48 9.69
N ALA A 153 28.01 14.84 8.56
CA ALA A 153 28.39 15.36 7.25
C ALA A 153 27.63 16.64 6.85
N GLY A 154 26.54 16.98 7.56
CA GLY A 154 25.83 18.24 7.45
C GLY A 154 25.00 18.41 6.17
N LYS A 155 24.69 17.31 5.45
CA LYS A 155 23.87 17.36 4.23
C LYS A 155 22.39 17.23 4.51
N GLY A 156 21.99 16.61 5.61
CA GLY A 156 20.62 16.38 6.00
C GLY A 156 20.49 16.23 7.52
N THR A 157 19.24 16.08 7.99
CA THR A 157 18.91 15.94 9.41
C THR A 157 18.02 14.74 9.62
N VAL A 158 18.28 13.98 10.67
CA VAL A 158 17.43 12.87 11.10
C VAL A 158 16.25 13.40 11.88
N VAL A 159 15.03 13.11 11.42
CA VAL A 159 13.79 13.46 12.12
C VAL A 159 13.15 12.20 12.66
N SER A 160 13.06 12.09 13.98
CA SER A 160 12.37 11.00 14.65
C SER A 160 11.03 11.48 15.17
N ALA A 161 9.97 10.74 14.85
CA ALA A 161 8.62 11.02 15.34
C ALA A 161 8.01 9.77 15.92
N PHE A 162 7.39 9.90 17.08
CA PHE A 162 6.60 8.81 17.67
C PHE A 162 5.31 8.62 16.89
N GLY A 163 5.07 7.37 16.46
CA GLY A 163 3.86 6.97 15.77
C GLY A 163 2.93 6.15 16.66
N THR A 164 1.85 5.67 16.08
CA THR A 164 0.90 4.73 16.73
C THR A 164 1.27 3.27 16.51
N ALA A 165 2.29 2.99 15.72
CA ALA A 165 2.79 1.65 15.49
C ALA A 165 3.55 1.15 16.73
N VAL A 166 3.38 -0.12 17.05
CA VAL A 166 4.11 -0.81 18.10
C VAL A 166 4.90 -1.96 17.50
N GLU A 167 6.11 -2.14 17.96
CA GLU A 167 6.91 -3.31 17.64
C GLU A 167 6.49 -4.47 18.56
N ARG A 168 6.32 -5.66 17.99
CA ARG A 168 5.89 -6.83 18.74
C ARG A 168 6.38 -8.12 18.07
N LEU A 169 6.65 -9.12 18.88
CA LEU A 169 6.81 -10.50 18.43
C LEU A 169 5.42 -11.13 18.33
N MET A 170 5.03 -11.49 17.12
CA MET A 170 3.79 -12.24 16.89
C MET A 170 4.11 -13.72 16.85
N VAL A 171 3.54 -14.43 17.80
CA VAL A 171 3.74 -15.87 17.93
C VAL A 171 2.59 -16.61 17.24
N ASN A 172 2.92 -17.52 16.35
CA ASN A 172 1.92 -18.35 15.67
C ASN A 172 1.54 -19.56 16.55
N PHE A 173 0.35 -19.51 17.12
CA PHE A 173 -0.21 -20.59 17.93
C PHE A 173 -0.86 -21.71 17.11
N SER A 174 -0.98 -21.56 15.79
CA SER A 174 -1.58 -22.55 14.91
C SER A 174 -0.51 -23.52 14.40
N ASN A 175 -0.83 -24.82 14.34
CA ASN A 175 0.08 -25.81 13.79
C ASN A 175 0.25 -25.60 12.27
N PRO A 176 1.47 -25.33 11.78
CA PRO A 176 1.72 -25.07 10.36
C PRO A 176 1.91 -26.36 9.54
N ASP A 177 1.89 -27.56 10.15
CA ASP A 177 2.17 -28.81 9.47
C ASP A 177 1.20 -29.06 8.31
N SER A 178 1.73 -29.11 7.09
CA SER A 178 0.94 -29.36 5.89
C SER A 178 0.39 -30.80 5.79
N ALA A 179 0.97 -31.74 6.54
CA ALA A 179 0.50 -33.13 6.59
C ALA A 179 -0.88 -33.26 7.26
N LEU A 180 -1.30 -32.27 8.03
CA LEU A 180 -2.61 -32.23 8.67
C LEU A 180 -3.77 -32.01 7.67
N GLY A 181 -3.49 -31.56 6.44
CA GLY A 181 -4.53 -31.32 5.44
C GLY A 181 -5.65 -30.39 5.93
N GLU A 182 -6.89 -30.87 5.90
CA GLU A 182 -8.07 -30.14 6.37
C GLU A 182 -8.12 -29.95 7.89
N ASP A 183 -7.40 -30.76 8.65
CA ASP A 183 -7.31 -30.65 10.11
C ASP A 183 -6.38 -29.49 10.56
N ARG A 184 -5.75 -28.79 9.63
CA ARG A 184 -5.02 -27.57 9.94
C ARG A 184 -5.96 -26.49 10.49
N SER A 185 -5.38 -25.52 11.20
CA SER A 185 -6.13 -24.35 11.64
C SER A 185 -6.72 -23.58 10.46
N GLU A 186 -7.83 -22.88 10.68
CA GLU A 186 -8.46 -22.01 9.69
C GLU A 186 -7.48 -20.96 9.11
N TYR A 187 -6.57 -20.45 9.93
CA TYR A 187 -5.54 -19.48 9.52
C TYR A 187 -4.52 -20.06 8.53
N MET A 188 -4.41 -21.38 8.48
CA MET A 188 -3.53 -22.11 7.57
C MET A 188 -4.31 -22.77 6.41
N GLY A 189 -5.56 -22.34 6.19
CA GLY A 189 -6.42 -22.87 5.14
C GLY A 189 -7.06 -24.22 5.46
N GLY A 190 -7.09 -24.62 6.72
CA GLY A 190 -7.79 -25.81 7.22
C GLY A 190 -9.11 -25.45 7.90
N ASN A 191 -9.74 -26.45 8.54
CA ASN A 191 -11.06 -26.33 9.17
C ASN A 191 -11.01 -26.47 10.71
N ASN A 192 -9.84 -26.65 11.31
CA ASN A 192 -9.69 -26.90 12.73
C ASN A 192 -9.19 -25.68 13.49
N THR A 193 -10.08 -25.05 14.27
CA THR A 193 -9.76 -23.90 15.13
C THR A 193 -8.91 -24.26 16.37
N ARG A 194 -8.76 -25.55 16.67
CA ARG A 194 -8.13 -26.05 17.91
C ARG A 194 -6.77 -26.71 17.69
N ASN A 195 -6.31 -26.79 16.45
CA ASN A 195 -5.02 -27.44 16.17
C ASN A 195 -3.88 -26.49 16.51
N ALA A 196 -3.45 -26.54 17.76
CA ALA A 196 -2.46 -25.64 18.31
C ALA A 196 -1.04 -25.97 17.83
N HIS A 197 -0.19 -24.96 17.80
CA HIS A 197 1.22 -25.12 17.48
C HIS A 197 1.92 -25.99 18.55
N PRO A 198 2.69 -27.03 18.17
CA PRO A 198 3.22 -28.00 19.12
C PRO A 198 4.17 -27.42 20.18
N PHE A 199 4.87 -26.33 19.86
CA PHE A 199 5.80 -25.68 20.80
C PHE A 199 5.18 -24.56 21.62
N LEU A 200 4.10 -23.94 21.16
CA LEU A 200 3.58 -22.70 21.70
C LEU A 200 2.26 -22.87 22.45
N SER A 201 1.75 -24.08 22.51
CA SER A 201 0.55 -24.46 23.22
C SER A 201 0.82 -25.30 24.48
N ASP A 202 2.06 -25.64 24.74
CA ASP A 202 2.47 -26.28 26.00
C ASP A 202 2.77 -25.19 27.04
N TYR A 203 1.99 -25.20 28.12
CA TYR A 203 2.09 -24.24 29.23
C TYR A 203 2.91 -24.78 30.42
N ASN A 204 3.62 -25.89 30.26
CA ASN A 204 4.43 -26.51 31.31
C ASN A 204 5.91 -26.12 31.21
#